data_31cd54be35299e2e865075a80d4f682d
#
_entry.id   31cd54be35299e2e865075a80d4f682d
#
_cell.length_a   1.000
_cell.length_b   1.000
_cell.length_c   1.000
_cell.angle_alpha   90.00
_cell.angle_beta   90.00
_cell.angle_gamma   90.00
#
_symmetry.space_group_name_H-M   'P 1'
#
loop_
_entity.id
_entity.type
_entity.pdbx_description
1 polymer ?
#
loop_
_entity_poly.entity_id
_entity_poly.type
_entity_poly.pdbx_seq_one_letter_code
_entity_poly.pdbx_strand_id
1 'polypeptide(L)'
;LMQVENTREYHAMMREMAARGWQLSHTLSSELSVAGGEVVAAAAAFEFIGAQSDDDHHWFAESAKAQKALHHYDAVIMRTDPPFDMQYLYATQLLTLAAEQGAKVFNSGQAMRDFNEKLAILNFSRFTASTLVSTRSADVRAFLAEHGDIIVKPLDGMGGMGIFRLTEADPNIGSILETLMQLD
;
A
#
# COMPACT_ATOMS: atom_id res chain seq x y z
N LEU A 1 -4.22 -15.02 -3.81
CA LEU A 1 -3.79 -14.07 -4.84
C LEU A 1 -3.03 -12.93 -4.19
N MET A 2 -1.85 -12.63 -4.64
CA MET A 2 -1.00 -11.56 -4.09
C MET A 2 -0.37 -10.74 -5.21
N GLN A 3 -0.19 -9.45 -4.96
CA GLN A 3 0.77 -8.66 -5.72
C GLN A 3 2.15 -8.90 -5.13
N VAL A 4 3.13 -9.20 -5.98
CA VAL A 4 4.50 -9.45 -5.55
C VAL A 4 5.34 -8.21 -5.85
N GLU A 5 5.72 -7.50 -4.81
CA GLU A 5 6.89 -6.65 -4.83
C GLU A 5 8.06 -7.43 -4.24
N ASN A 6 9.26 -7.24 -4.75
CA ASN A 6 10.42 -8.05 -4.40
C ASN A 6 11.01 -7.61 -3.05
N THR A 7 10.22 -7.74 -1.96
CA THR A 7 10.65 -7.41 -0.61
C THR A 7 10.86 -8.67 0.23
N ARG A 8 11.77 -8.63 1.20
CA ARG A 8 12.06 -9.76 2.11
C ARG A 8 10.81 -10.25 2.85
N GLU A 9 9.89 -9.34 3.16
CA GLU A 9 8.65 -9.65 3.86
C GLU A 9 7.72 -10.52 3.02
N TYR A 10 7.62 -10.23 1.71
CA TYR A 10 6.83 -11.06 0.78
C TYR A 10 7.42 -12.46 0.66
N HIS A 11 8.75 -12.57 0.52
CA HIS A 11 9.43 -13.86 0.48
C HIS A 11 9.12 -14.70 1.71
N ALA A 12 9.21 -14.11 2.91
CA ALA A 12 8.95 -14.81 4.16
C ALA A 12 7.51 -15.30 4.23
N MET A 13 6.53 -14.44 3.86
CA MET A 13 5.12 -14.79 3.88
C MET A 13 4.80 -15.89 2.86
N MET A 14 5.27 -15.77 1.62
CA MET A 14 5.00 -16.75 0.57
C MET A 14 5.67 -18.08 0.87
N ARG A 15 6.88 -18.07 1.42
CA ARG A 15 7.59 -19.28 1.86
C ARG A 15 6.80 -20.02 2.93
N GLU A 16 6.30 -19.31 3.93
CA GLU A 16 5.52 -19.88 5.01
C GLU A 16 4.17 -20.44 4.51
N MET A 17 3.51 -19.76 3.59
CA MET A 17 2.29 -20.25 2.96
C MET A 17 2.55 -21.53 2.15
N ALA A 18 3.61 -21.55 1.33
CA ALA A 18 3.99 -22.73 0.57
C ALA A 18 4.34 -23.91 1.48
N ALA A 19 5.08 -23.68 2.58
CA ALA A 19 5.42 -24.71 3.57
C ALA A 19 4.17 -25.31 4.26
N ARG A 20 3.07 -24.53 4.34
CA ARG A 20 1.77 -25.00 4.84
C ARG A 20 0.91 -25.69 3.77
N GLY A 21 1.43 -25.86 2.56
CA GLY A 21 0.73 -26.53 1.46
C GLY A 21 -0.27 -25.65 0.68
N TRP A 22 -0.21 -24.32 0.83
CA TRP A 22 -1.04 -23.42 0.05
C TRP A 22 -0.54 -23.35 -1.39
N GLN A 23 -1.49 -23.40 -2.33
CA GLN A 23 -1.21 -23.07 -3.73
C GLN A 23 -1.30 -21.55 -3.91
N LEU A 24 -0.23 -20.96 -4.38
CA LEU A 24 -0.12 -19.52 -4.52
C LEU A 24 -0.35 -19.07 -5.96
N SER A 25 -0.98 -17.93 -6.12
CA SER A 25 -1.07 -17.22 -7.40
C SER A 25 -0.86 -15.74 -7.14
N HIS A 26 -0.25 -15.05 -8.09
CA HIS A 26 -0.06 -13.60 -7.98
C HIS A 26 -0.61 -12.86 -9.20
N THR A 27 -0.93 -11.60 -8.99
CA THR A 27 -1.39 -10.65 -10.01
C THR A 27 -1.00 -9.24 -9.60
N LEU A 28 -1.06 -8.31 -10.53
CA LEU A 28 -0.94 -6.87 -10.24
C LEU A 28 -2.33 -6.27 -10.03
N SER A 29 -2.43 -5.18 -9.26
CA SER A 29 -3.70 -4.44 -9.10
C SER A 29 -4.24 -3.90 -10.43
N SER A 30 -3.36 -3.58 -11.39
CA SER A 30 -3.71 -3.20 -12.76
C SER A 30 -4.31 -4.33 -13.61
N GLU A 31 -4.21 -5.57 -13.17
CA GLU A 31 -4.72 -6.76 -13.87
C GLU A 31 -6.06 -7.25 -13.31
N LEU A 32 -6.62 -6.50 -12.35
CA LEU A 32 -8.00 -6.66 -11.92
C LEU A 32 -8.94 -6.09 -12.97
N SER A 33 -10.02 -6.80 -13.26
CA SER A 33 -11.06 -6.34 -14.19
C SER A 33 -12.42 -6.93 -13.84
N VAL A 34 -13.46 -6.48 -14.53
CA VAL A 34 -14.80 -7.08 -14.45
C VAL A 34 -15.10 -7.72 -15.80
N ALA A 35 -15.37 -9.01 -15.81
CA ALA A 35 -15.75 -9.78 -16.99
C ALA A 35 -16.98 -10.62 -16.68
N GLY A 36 -18.01 -10.55 -17.53
CA GLY A 36 -19.25 -11.27 -17.29
C GLY A 36 -20.00 -10.91 -16.01
N GLY A 37 -19.74 -9.71 -15.46
CA GLY A 37 -20.32 -9.25 -14.20
C GLY A 37 -19.53 -9.69 -12.95
N GLU A 38 -18.47 -10.47 -13.11
CA GLU A 38 -17.63 -10.95 -12.01
C GLU A 38 -16.28 -10.22 -11.97
N VAL A 39 -15.75 -10.01 -10.77
CA VAL A 39 -14.38 -9.50 -10.61
C VAL A 39 -13.38 -10.63 -10.84
N VAL A 40 -12.53 -10.43 -11.84
CA VAL A 40 -11.53 -11.40 -12.26
C VAL A 40 -10.13 -10.80 -12.19
N ALA A 41 -9.12 -11.65 -12.07
CA ALA A 41 -7.71 -11.27 -12.20
C ALA A 41 -7.01 -12.11 -13.24
N ALA A 42 -6.12 -11.51 -14.03
CA ALA A 42 -5.13 -12.23 -14.81
C ALA A 42 -3.98 -12.64 -13.88
N ALA A 43 -4.01 -13.87 -13.40
CA ALA A 43 -3.09 -14.36 -12.39
C ALA A 43 -2.22 -15.50 -12.90
N ALA A 44 -0.95 -15.50 -12.49
CA ALA A 44 -0.02 -16.61 -12.68
C ALA A 44 0.01 -17.49 -11.42
N ALA A 45 0.03 -18.80 -11.60
CA ALA A 45 0.35 -19.70 -10.50
C ALA A 45 1.83 -19.52 -10.14
N PHE A 46 2.11 -19.59 -8.87
CA PHE A 46 3.41 -19.31 -8.29
C PHE A 46 3.96 -20.55 -7.61
N GLU A 47 5.19 -20.92 -7.94
CA GLU A 47 5.91 -22.00 -7.32
C GLU A 47 7.21 -21.48 -6.70
N PHE A 48 7.39 -21.72 -5.43
CA PHE A 48 8.61 -21.37 -4.72
C PHE A 48 9.71 -22.38 -5.05
N ILE A 49 10.75 -21.95 -5.76
CA ILE A 49 11.89 -22.82 -6.15
C ILE A 49 13.09 -22.69 -5.22
N GLY A 50 13.01 -21.78 -4.22
CA GLY A 50 14.05 -21.57 -3.21
C GLY A 50 15.10 -20.56 -3.65
N ALA A 51 15.21 -19.46 -2.89
CA ALA A 51 16.32 -18.55 -3.01
C ALA A 51 17.57 -19.14 -2.36
N GLN A 52 18.71 -19.07 -3.05
CA GLN A 52 20.00 -19.48 -2.48
C GLN A 52 20.61 -18.38 -1.61
N SER A 53 20.13 -17.14 -1.77
CA SER A 53 20.50 -15.97 -0.94
C SER A 53 19.34 -14.96 -0.89
N ASP A 54 19.39 -14.04 0.05
CA ASP A 54 18.40 -12.94 0.17
C ASP A 54 18.40 -11.98 -1.04
N ASP A 55 19.46 -12.00 -1.85
CA ASP A 55 19.61 -11.18 -3.05
C ASP A 55 19.27 -11.95 -4.35
N ASP A 56 18.84 -13.20 -4.24
CA ASP A 56 18.48 -14.01 -5.40
C ASP A 56 17.08 -13.64 -5.91
N HIS A 57 17.03 -13.04 -7.08
CA HIS A 57 15.79 -12.67 -7.77
C HIS A 57 15.07 -13.86 -8.46
N HIS A 58 15.69 -15.04 -8.50
CA HIS A 58 15.15 -16.27 -9.12
C HIS A 58 14.61 -17.27 -8.08
N TRP A 59 13.92 -16.78 -7.07
CA TRP A 59 13.40 -17.58 -5.96
C TRP A 59 12.04 -18.24 -6.24
N PHE A 60 11.42 -17.90 -7.37
CA PHE A 60 10.13 -18.43 -7.79
C PHE A 60 10.05 -18.69 -9.30
N ALA A 61 9.13 -19.55 -9.69
CA ALA A 61 8.71 -19.77 -11.06
C ALA A 61 7.22 -19.42 -11.22
N GLU A 62 6.85 -18.92 -12.38
CA GLU A 62 5.48 -18.52 -12.71
C GLU A 62 4.96 -19.33 -13.89
N SER A 63 3.67 -19.68 -13.83
CA SER A 63 2.96 -20.18 -15.01
C SER A 63 2.57 -19.03 -15.96
N ALA A 64 2.05 -19.37 -17.13
CA ALA A 64 1.32 -18.41 -17.93
C ALA A 64 0.11 -17.87 -17.16
N LYS A 65 -0.15 -16.55 -17.29
CA LYS A 65 -1.33 -15.92 -16.64
C LYS A 65 -2.62 -16.45 -17.24
N ALA A 66 -3.58 -16.71 -16.38
CA ALA A 66 -4.94 -17.07 -16.74
C ALA A 66 -5.96 -16.20 -15.99
N GLN A 67 -7.06 -15.86 -16.65
CA GLN A 67 -8.16 -15.17 -15.98
C GLN A 67 -8.90 -16.13 -15.04
N LYS A 68 -9.11 -15.68 -13.80
CA LYS A 68 -9.88 -16.42 -12.80
C LYS A 68 -10.66 -15.44 -11.92
N ALA A 69 -11.92 -15.78 -11.65
CA ALA A 69 -12.76 -14.98 -10.75
C ALA A 69 -12.21 -15.02 -9.31
N LEU A 70 -12.24 -13.89 -8.63
CA LEU A 70 -11.63 -13.76 -7.30
C LEU A 70 -12.31 -14.64 -6.25
N HIS A 71 -13.60 -14.88 -6.36
CA HIS A 71 -14.34 -15.76 -5.44
C HIS A 71 -13.98 -17.27 -5.58
N HIS A 72 -13.24 -17.65 -6.62
CA HIS A 72 -12.71 -19.00 -6.77
C HIS A 72 -11.36 -19.24 -6.05
N TYR A 73 -10.84 -18.21 -5.35
CA TYR A 73 -9.71 -18.37 -4.47
C TYR A 73 -10.15 -18.50 -3.01
N ASP A 74 -9.47 -19.34 -2.23
CA ASP A 74 -9.74 -19.50 -0.80
C ASP A 74 -9.44 -18.22 -0.01
N ALA A 75 -8.51 -17.41 -0.49
CA ALA A 75 -8.18 -16.09 0.04
C ALA A 75 -7.59 -15.20 -1.05
N VAL A 76 -7.93 -13.93 -1.00
CA VAL A 76 -7.33 -12.85 -1.81
C VAL A 76 -6.68 -11.87 -0.85
N ILE A 77 -5.39 -11.60 -1.05
CA ILE A 77 -4.61 -10.73 -0.17
C ILE A 77 -4.08 -9.57 -1.00
N MET A 78 -4.49 -8.36 -0.68
CA MET A 78 -3.91 -7.16 -1.28
C MET A 78 -2.69 -6.73 -0.49
N ARG A 79 -1.56 -6.69 -1.18
CA ARG A 79 -0.26 -6.30 -0.62
C ARG A 79 0.43 -5.26 -1.50
N THR A 80 -0.35 -4.44 -2.22
CA THR A 80 0.17 -3.30 -2.95
C THR A 80 0.59 -2.23 -1.97
N ASP A 81 1.84 -1.79 -2.07
CA ASP A 81 2.32 -0.65 -1.30
C ASP A 81 1.76 0.67 -1.88
N PRO A 82 1.65 1.74 -1.09
CA PRO A 82 1.36 3.08 -1.59
C PRO A 82 2.34 3.49 -2.71
N PRO A 83 2.02 4.50 -3.55
CA PRO A 83 1.09 5.59 -3.24
C PRO A 83 -0.37 5.19 -3.37
N PHE A 84 -1.22 5.81 -2.54
CA PHE A 84 -2.67 5.70 -2.64
C PHE A 84 -3.17 6.62 -3.76
N ASP A 85 -2.93 6.19 -5.00
CA ASP A 85 -3.36 6.87 -6.22
C ASP A 85 -4.73 6.38 -6.71
N MET A 86 -5.17 6.87 -7.87
CA MET A 86 -6.46 6.48 -8.45
C MET A 86 -6.49 5.01 -8.84
N GLN A 87 -5.37 4.43 -9.26
CA GLN A 87 -5.30 2.99 -9.59
C GLN A 87 -5.46 2.15 -8.32
N TYR A 88 -4.79 2.53 -7.24
CA TYR A 88 -4.96 1.91 -5.93
C TYR A 88 -6.42 2.00 -5.47
N LEU A 89 -7.03 3.19 -5.56
CA LEU A 89 -8.43 3.40 -5.20
C LEU A 89 -9.36 2.46 -5.97
N TYR A 90 -9.22 2.40 -7.31
CA TYR A 90 -10.06 1.51 -8.14
C TYR A 90 -9.84 0.04 -7.80
N ALA A 91 -8.60 -0.40 -7.54
CA ALA A 91 -8.33 -1.75 -7.09
C ALA A 91 -9.07 -2.08 -5.79
N THR A 92 -9.07 -1.16 -4.80
CA THR A 92 -9.82 -1.35 -3.55
C THR A 92 -11.33 -1.42 -3.75
N GLN A 93 -11.88 -0.69 -4.73
CA GLN A 93 -13.31 -0.76 -5.09
C GLN A 93 -13.65 -2.10 -5.73
N LEU A 94 -12.83 -2.59 -6.67
CA LEU A 94 -12.99 -3.91 -7.28
C LEU A 94 -12.88 -5.02 -6.23
N LEU A 95 -11.96 -4.91 -5.28
CA LEU A 95 -11.85 -5.88 -4.19
C LEU A 95 -13.07 -5.86 -3.25
N THR A 96 -13.69 -4.70 -3.05
CA THR A 96 -14.96 -4.61 -2.30
C THR A 96 -16.07 -5.35 -3.06
N LEU A 97 -16.21 -5.10 -4.37
CA LEU A 97 -17.17 -5.80 -5.21
C LEU A 97 -16.89 -7.31 -5.23
N ALA A 98 -15.65 -7.73 -5.33
CA ALA A 98 -15.27 -9.14 -5.25
C ALA A 98 -15.69 -9.78 -3.92
N ALA A 99 -15.56 -9.07 -2.81
CA ALA A 99 -16.01 -9.56 -1.50
C ALA A 99 -17.53 -9.71 -1.44
N GLU A 100 -18.29 -8.80 -2.04
CA GLU A 100 -19.74 -8.90 -2.20
C GLU A 100 -20.15 -10.12 -3.07
N GLN A 101 -19.29 -10.51 -4.01
CA GLN A 101 -19.44 -11.71 -4.85
C GLN A 101 -18.95 -13.00 -4.16
N GLY A 102 -18.51 -12.93 -2.90
CA GLY A 102 -18.12 -14.09 -2.10
C GLY A 102 -16.61 -14.34 -2.00
N ALA A 103 -15.77 -13.48 -2.57
CA ALA A 103 -14.33 -13.58 -2.38
C ALA A 103 -13.92 -13.23 -0.94
N LYS A 104 -13.01 -14.00 -0.36
CA LYS A 104 -12.45 -13.72 0.97
C LYS A 104 -11.24 -12.80 0.84
N VAL A 105 -11.50 -11.50 0.90
CA VAL A 105 -10.46 -10.46 0.69
C VAL A 105 -9.84 -10.00 2.00
N PHE A 106 -8.52 -9.99 2.07
CA PHE A 106 -7.67 -9.49 3.18
C PHE A 106 -6.59 -8.54 2.62
N ASN A 107 -6.48 -7.33 3.10
CA ASN A 107 -7.36 -6.53 3.93
C ASN A 107 -8.60 -6.12 3.13
N SER A 108 -9.69 -5.70 3.82
CA SER A 108 -10.89 -5.29 3.08
C SER A 108 -10.63 -4.01 2.28
N GLY A 109 -11.19 -3.93 1.06
CA GLY A 109 -11.05 -2.76 0.20
C GLY A 109 -11.56 -1.48 0.87
N GLN A 110 -12.63 -1.58 1.66
CA GLN A 110 -13.15 -0.45 2.43
C GLN A 110 -12.17 -0.01 3.53
N ALA A 111 -11.64 -0.94 4.30
CA ALA A 111 -10.68 -0.59 5.36
C ALA A 111 -9.43 0.09 4.80
N MET A 112 -8.94 -0.35 3.64
CA MET A 112 -7.79 0.30 2.98
C MET A 112 -8.08 1.74 2.55
N ARG A 113 -9.32 2.07 2.21
CA ARG A 113 -9.75 3.45 1.91
C ARG A 113 -9.95 4.30 3.16
N ASP A 114 -10.55 3.71 4.20
CA ASP A 114 -10.98 4.45 5.39
C ASP A 114 -9.84 4.68 6.38
N PHE A 115 -8.81 3.83 6.37
CA PHE A 115 -7.69 3.89 7.29
C PHE A 115 -6.38 4.26 6.58
N ASN A 116 -6.27 5.51 6.12
CA ASN A 116 -4.98 6.04 5.73
C ASN A 116 -4.02 5.97 6.92
N GLU A 117 -2.83 5.40 6.73
CA GLU A 117 -1.87 5.11 7.82
C GLU A 117 -1.44 6.35 8.62
N LYS A 118 -1.46 7.54 7.99
CA LYS A 118 -1.06 8.79 8.64
C LYS A 118 -2.22 9.51 9.30
N LEU A 119 -3.44 9.36 8.77
CA LEU A 119 -4.65 9.94 9.36
C LEU A 119 -5.24 9.05 10.45
N ALA A 120 -5.12 7.73 10.33
CA ALA A 120 -5.65 6.78 11.31
C ALA A 120 -5.08 7.00 12.72
N ILE A 121 -3.87 7.54 12.84
CA ILE A 121 -3.26 7.87 14.14
C ILE A 121 -4.08 8.88 14.96
N LEU A 122 -4.87 9.73 14.30
CA LEU A 122 -5.72 10.72 14.96
C LEU A 122 -6.81 10.06 15.84
N ASN A 123 -7.18 8.82 15.53
CA ASN A 123 -8.06 8.01 16.38
C ASN A 123 -7.39 7.58 17.70
N PHE A 124 -6.06 7.73 17.78
CA PHE A 124 -5.22 7.30 18.88
C PHE A 124 -4.39 8.45 19.45
N SER A 125 -4.94 9.68 19.45
CA SER A 125 -4.23 10.92 19.81
C SER A 125 -3.49 10.87 21.15
N ARG A 126 -4.01 10.08 22.12
CA ARG A 126 -3.36 9.89 23.44
C ARG A 126 -2.00 9.17 23.37
N PHE A 127 -1.68 8.54 22.24
CA PHE A 127 -0.43 7.81 22.03
C PHE A 127 0.48 8.48 21.00
N THR A 128 0.08 9.62 20.46
CA THR A 128 0.82 10.32 19.41
C THR A 128 1.35 11.66 19.92
N ALA A 129 2.41 12.15 19.30
CA ALA A 129 2.85 13.54 19.50
C ALA A 129 1.81 14.52 18.96
N SER A 130 1.97 15.81 19.30
CA SER A 130 1.18 16.88 18.67
C SER A 130 1.22 16.74 17.17
N THR A 131 0.06 16.78 16.54
CA THR A 131 -0.09 16.50 15.11
C THR A 131 -0.98 17.55 14.46
N LEU A 132 -0.53 18.11 13.36
CA LEU A 132 -1.28 18.99 12.46
C LEU A 132 -1.46 18.29 11.10
N VAL A 133 -2.66 18.37 10.55
CA VAL A 133 -2.93 18.03 9.14
C VAL A 133 -3.49 19.26 8.47
N SER A 134 -2.82 19.77 7.45
CA SER A 134 -3.23 20.99 6.75
C SER A 134 -2.69 21.00 5.31
N THR A 135 -3.43 21.64 4.42
CA THR A 135 -2.99 22.00 3.07
C THR A 135 -2.49 23.45 2.98
N ARG A 136 -2.43 24.16 4.11
CA ARG A 136 -2.05 25.57 4.17
C ARG A 136 -0.64 25.73 4.75
N SER A 137 0.27 26.28 3.97
CA SER A 137 1.65 26.56 4.40
C SER A 137 1.71 27.43 5.67
N ALA A 138 0.78 28.38 5.82
CA ALA A 138 0.72 29.25 7.00
C ALA A 138 0.46 28.47 8.30
N ASP A 139 -0.38 27.44 8.26
CA ASP A 139 -0.70 26.61 9.44
C ASP A 139 0.54 25.78 9.85
N VAL A 140 1.26 25.22 8.86
CA VAL A 140 2.50 24.46 9.14
C VAL A 140 3.59 25.36 9.71
N ARG A 141 3.71 26.61 9.21
CA ARG A 141 4.67 27.58 9.76
C ARG A 141 4.31 27.98 11.20
N ALA A 142 3.02 28.17 11.50
CA ALA A 142 2.57 28.44 12.86
C ALA A 142 2.88 27.27 13.81
N PHE A 143 2.62 26.04 13.34
CA PHE A 143 2.95 24.83 14.09
C PHE A 143 4.45 24.66 14.32
N LEU A 144 5.28 24.99 13.32
CA LEU A 144 6.74 25.01 13.46
C LEU A 144 7.18 26.04 14.51
N ALA A 145 6.64 27.27 14.47
CA ALA A 145 6.95 28.31 15.44
C ALA A 145 6.55 27.92 16.88
N GLU A 146 5.46 27.17 17.06
CA GLU A 146 5.02 26.67 18.36
C GLU A 146 5.93 25.56 18.92
N HIS A 147 6.37 24.63 18.04
CA HIS A 147 7.09 23.43 18.45
C HIS A 147 8.62 23.48 18.21
N GLY A 148 9.10 24.42 17.41
CA GLY A 148 10.53 24.65 17.10
C GLY A 148 11.18 23.63 16.20
N ASP A 149 10.74 22.36 16.23
CA ASP A 149 11.30 21.22 15.49
C ASP A 149 10.16 20.24 15.16
N ILE A 150 9.87 20.05 13.87
CA ILE A 150 8.77 19.22 13.41
C ILE A 150 9.19 18.27 12.29
N ILE A 151 8.42 17.20 12.12
CA ILE A 151 8.51 16.30 10.96
C ILE A 151 7.29 16.53 10.07
N VAL A 152 7.53 16.85 8.80
CA VAL A 152 6.48 16.93 7.77
C VAL A 152 6.52 15.71 6.88
N LYS A 153 5.33 15.21 6.49
CA LYS A 153 5.15 13.99 5.69
C LYS A 153 3.98 14.16 4.73
N PRO A 154 4.05 13.71 3.47
CA PRO A 154 2.87 13.59 2.62
C PRO A 154 1.94 12.50 3.14
N LEU A 155 0.63 12.63 2.92
CA LEU A 155 -0.36 11.65 3.38
C LEU A 155 -0.32 10.34 2.57
N ASP A 156 0.06 10.41 1.32
CA ASP A 156 0.02 9.33 0.32
C ASP A 156 1.39 8.66 0.06
N GLY A 157 2.48 9.23 0.61
CA GLY A 157 3.83 8.71 0.43
C GLY A 157 4.17 7.52 1.32
N MET A 158 5.18 6.73 0.92
CA MET A 158 5.72 5.59 1.66
C MET A 158 7.26 5.58 1.62
N GLY A 159 7.88 4.62 2.32
CA GLY A 159 9.32 4.36 2.22
C GLY A 159 10.23 5.51 2.64
N GLY A 160 9.72 6.47 3.41
CA GLY A 160 10.49 7.65 3.82
C GLY A 160 10.55 8.77 2.78
N MET A 161 9.97 8.58 1.60
CA MET A 161 9.93 9.63 0.56
C MET A 161 9.09 10.83 1.01
N GLY A 162 9.62 12.04 0.79
CA GLY A 162 8.93 13.27 1.14
C GLY A 162 8.86 13.55 2.65
N ILE A 163 9.61 12.84 3.48
CA ILE A 163 9.70 13.11 4.91
C ILE A 163 10.84 14.09 5.17
N PHE A 164 10.52 15.23 5.79
CA PHE A 164 11.51 16.24 6.16
C PHE A 164 11.40 16.59 7.64
N ARG A 165 12.56 16.79 8.28
CA ARG A 165 12.65 17.45 9.57
C ARG A 165 12.88 18.93 9.32
N LEU A 166 12.02 19.77 9.90
CA LEU A 166 12.12 21.23 9.77
C LEU A 166 12.38 21.85 11.14
N THR A 167 13.28 22.82 11.13
CA THR A 167 13.51 23.76 12.24
C THR A 167 13.31 25.17 11.73
N GLU A 168 13.08 26.14 12.63
CA GLU A 168 12.86 27.54 12.23
C GLU A 168 14.04 28.14 11.42
N ALA A 169 15.24 27.62 11.62
CA ALA A 169 16.45 28.08 10.94
C ALA A 169 16.65 27.46 9.54
N ASP A 170 15.81 26.53 9.10
CA ASP A 170 15.99 25.89 7.81
C ASP A 170 15.67 26.86 6.65
N PRO A 171 16.65 27.19 5.78
CA PRO A 171 16.43 28.12 4.67
C PRO A 171 15.49 27.57 3.58
N ASN A 172 15.25 26.26 3.55
CA ASN A 172 14.49 25.59 2.50
C ASN A 172 13.01 25.38 2.84
N ILE A 173 12.52 25.86 3.99
CA ILE A 173 11.12 25.65 4.43
C ILE A 173 10.12 25.98 3.31
N GLY A 174 10.33 27.09 2.59
CA GLY A 174 9.46 27.49 1.48
C GLY A 174 9.34 26.41 0.42
N SER A 175 10.47 26.03 -0.17
CA SER A 175 10.55 25.04 -1.25
C SER A 175 10.07 23.67 -0.82
N ILE A 176 10.33 23.27 0.43
CA ILE A 176 9.85 21.97 0.96
C ILE A 176 8.32 21.98 1.05
N LEU A 177 7.73 23.03 1.60
CA LEU A 177 6.28 23.13 1.73
C LEU A 177 5.57 23.25 0.36
N GLU A 178 6.13 24.02 -0.59
CA GLU A 178 5.63 24.07 -1.97
C GLU A 178 5.64 22.69 -2.62
N THR A 179 6.73 21.95 -2.50
CA THR A 179 6.86 20.59 -3.05
C THR A 179 5.85 19.63 -2.42
N LEU A 180 5.70 19.63 -1.09
CA LEU A 180 4.81 18.70 -0.40
C LEU A 180 3.32 19.01 -0.57
N MET A 181 2.98 20.29 -0.73
CA MET A 181 1.60 20.74 -0.87
C MET A 181 1.15 20.84 -2.33
N GLN A 182 2.06 20.61 -3.29
CA GLN A 182 1.80 20.77 -4.73
C GLN A 182 1.12 22.12 -5.03
N LEU A 183 1.61 23.17 -4.36
CA LEU A 183 1.13 24.52 -4.57
C LEU A 183 1.72 25.02 -5.89
N ASP A 184 0.86 25.24 -6.91
CA ASP A 184 1.17 25.92 -8.17
C ASP A 184 1.49 27.40 -7.95
#